data_3eb84efe75b77e0801b336dc63941ec6
#
_entry.id   3eb84efe75b77e0801b336dc63941ec6
#
_cell.length_a   1.000
_cell.length_b   1.000
_cell.length_c   1.000
_cell.angle_alpha   90.00
_cell.angle_beta   90.00
_cell.angle_gamma   90.00
#
_symmetry.space_group_name_H-M   'P 1'
#
loop_
_entity.id
_entity.type
_entity.pdbx_description
1 polymer ?
#
loop_
_entity_poly.entity_id
_entity_poly.type
_entity_poly.pdbx_seq_one_letter_code
_entity_poly.pdbx_strand_id
1 'polypeptide(L)'
;HGQKNGLMTEMGYNWRMPQLSAILGRYQLKRLDGFIERRNEIASKYAEAFKDIKEIELIKVPSYITHGYWKYPILLKKYTAKEFQTLLKEKYNIDTGTVYYPPVHLQPYYKENYGYEEGMMPSSEKNLIREICLPIFVDITDEQLNYVIESVKAELS
;
A
#
# COMPACT_ATOMS: atom_id res chain seq x y z
N HIS A 1 -4.84 -22.93 -21.49
CA HIS A 1 -5.75 -23.22 -22.60
C HIS A 1 -6.73 -24.36 -22.35
N GLY A 2 -6.90 -24.90 -21.14
CA GLY A 2 -7.92 -25.89 -20.84
C GLY A 2 -7.99 -27.08 -21.82
N GLN A 3 -6.87 -27.47 -22.45
CA GLN A 3 -6.80 -28.58 -23.38
C GLN A 3 -6.11 -29.79 -22.76
N LYS A 4 -6.76 -30.92 -22.79
CA LYS A 4 -6.17 -32.23 -22.46
C LYS A 4 -6.41 -33.17 -23.63
N ASN A 5 -5.34 -33.75 -24.16
CA ASN A 5 -5.37 -34.66 -25.32
C ASN A 5 -6.10 -34.09 -26.58
N GLY A 6 -5.90 -32.78 -26.86
CA GLY A 6 -6.52 -32.09 -28.00
C GLY A 6 -7.99 -31.70 -27.80
N LEU A 7 -8.59 -32.02 -26.66
CA LEU A 7 -9.95 -31.65 -26.31
C LEU A 7 -9.97 -30.44 -25.37
N MET A 8 -10.88 -29.51 -25.59
CA MET A 8 -11.13 -28.40 -24.65
C MET A 8 -11.95 -28.90 -23.47
N THR A 9 -11.34 -28.97 -22.30
CA THR A 9 -11.97 -29.42 -21.06
C THR A 9 -12.44 -28.27 -20.17
N GLU A 10 -11.97 -27.06 -20.43
CA GLU A 10 -12.29 -25.87 -19.66
C GLU A 10 -12.37 -24.64 -20.56
N MET A 11 -13.15 -23.64 -20.15
CA MET A 11 -13.18 -22.36 -20.83
C MET A 11 -11.86 -21.62 -20.57
N GLY A 12 -11.21 -21.14 -21.61
CA GLY A 12 -9.98 -20.40 -21.52
C GLY A 12 -9.91 -19.25 -22.52
N TYR A 13 -9.04 -18.27 -22.25
CA TYR A 13 -8.82 -17.14 -23.11
C TYR A 13 -7.47 -17.26 -23.82
N ASN A 14 -7.39 -16.70 -25.03
CA ASN A 14 -6.15 -16.65 -25.79
C ASN A 14 -5.44 -15.30 -25.60
N TRP A 15 -5.09 -14.96 -24.36
CA TRP A 15 -4.38 -13.72 -24.03
C TRP A 15 -2.88 -13.88 -24.29
N ARG A 16 -2.49 -13.55 -25.48
CA ARG A 16 -1.08 -13.62 -25.87
C ARG A 16 -0.36 -12.34 -25.40
N MET A 17 0.71 -12.52 -24.62
CA MET A 17 1.56 -11.41 -24.19
C MET A 17 2.29 -10.82 -25.42
N PRO A 18 2.19 -9.50 -25.70
CA PRO A 18 2.98 -8.85 -26.72
C PRO A 18 4.48 -9.01 -26.45
N GLN A 19 5.29 -9.13 -27.51
CA GLN A 19 6.74 -9.31 -27.39
C GLN A 19 7.40 -8.20 -26.59
N LEU A 20 7.01 -6.94 -26.81
CA LEU A 20 7.54 -5.78 -26.09
C LEU A 20 7.30 -5.92 -24.57
N SER A 21 6.08 -6.31 -24.16
CA SER A 21 5.73 -6.54 -22.76
C SER A 21 6.55 -7.70 -22.16
N ALA A 22 6.79 -8.77 -22.93
CA ALA A 22 7.60 -9.89 -22.52
C ALA A 22 9.07 -9.50 -22.29
N ILE A 23 9.63 -8.68 -23.19
CA ILE A 23 11.01 -8.17 -23.07
C ILE A 23 11.12 -7.31 -21.80
N LEU A 24 10.24 -6.33 -21.64
CA LEU A 24 10.22 -5.46 -20.48
C LEU A 24 10.06 -6.27 -19.18
N GLY A 25 9.11 -7.21 -19.14
CA GLY A 25 8.89 -8.10 -18.00
C GLY A 25 10.12 -8.90 -17.61
N ARG A 26 10.86 -9.44 -18.58
CA ARG A 26 12.13 -10.16 -18.31
C ARG A 26 13.19 -9.27 -17.66
N TYR A 27 13.32 -8.01 -18.09
CA TYR A 27 14.27 -7.08 -17.48
C TYR A 27 13.84 -6.67 -16.07
N GLN A 28 12.56 -6.40 -15.85
CA GLN A 28 12.03 -6.04 -14.53
C GLN A 28 12.12 -7.22 -13.55
N LEU A 29 11.86 -8.44 -14.01
CA LEU A 29 11.97 -9.63 -13.17
C LEU A 29 13.40 -9.85 -12.63
N LYS A 30 14.42 -9.57 -13.45
CA LYS A 30 15.83 -9.64 -12.99
C LYS A 30 16.18 -8.62 -11.90
N ARG A 31 15.42 -7.54 -11.77
CA ARG A 31 15.64 -6.48 -10.79
C ARG A 31 14.75 -6.61 -9.56
N LEU A 32 13.77 -7.54 -9.59
CA LEU A 32 12.71 -7.63 -8.59
C LEU A 32 13.24 -7.84 -7.17
N ASP A 33 14.21 -8.73 -7.00
CA ASP A 33 14.79 -9.03 -5.68
C ASP A 33 15.43 -7.79 -5.05
N GLY A 34 16.20 -7.03 -5.83
CA GLY A 34 16.75 -5.75 -5.36
C GLY A 34 15.70 -4.69 -5.04
N PHE A 35 14.59 -4.67 -5.76
CA PHE A 35 13.47 -3.78 -5.43
C PHE A 35 12.79 -4.17 -4.11
N ILE A 36 12.61 -5.46 -3.88
CA ILE A 36 12.03 -5.97 -2.62
C ILE A 36 12.97 -5.68 -1.45
N GLU A 37 14.26 -5.95 -1.61
CA GLU A 37 15.29 -5.66 -0.60
C GLU A 37 15.28 -4.16 -0.21
N ARG A 38 15.37 -3.27 -1.20
CA ARG A 38 15.36 -1.82 -0.94
C ARG A 38 14.10 -1.35 -0.23
N ARG A 39 12.92 -1.85 -0.62
CA ARG A 39 11.66 -1.50 0.07
C ARG A 39 11.62 -2.02 1.50
N ASN A 40 12.18 -3.19 1.78
CA ASN A 40 12.29 -3.72 3.15
C ASN A 40 13.25 -2.89 4.01
N GLU A 41 14.36 -2.38 3.46
CA GLU A 41 15.25 -1.43 4.16
C GLU A 41 14.49 -0.16 4.55
N ILE A 42 13.76 0.45 3.60
CA ILE A 42 12.96 1.67 3.86
C ILE A 42 11.89 1.39 4.92
N ALA A 43 11.17 0.27 4.80
CA ALA A 43 10.15 -0.13 5.76
C ALA A 43 10.73 -0.33 7.17
N SER A 44 11.93 -0.91 7.27
CA SER A 44 12.63 -1.09 8.55
C SER A 44 13.02 0.24 9.18
N LYS A 45 13.49 1.21 8.38
CA LYS A 45 13.78 2.58 8.86
C LYS A 45 12.52 3.27 9.40
N TYR A 46 11.39 3.17 8.70
CA TYR A 46 10.11 3.69 9.18
C TYR A 46 9.66 3.00 10.47
N ALA A 47 9.72 1.67 10.51
CA ALA A 47 9.31 0.89 11.68
C ALA A 47 10.13 1.27 12.93
N GLU A 48 11.45 1.39 12.78
CA GLU A 48 12.33 1.82 13.87
C GLU A 48 12.06 3.27 14.30
N ALA A 49 11.83 4.16 13.34
CA ALA A 49 11.57 5.57 13.63
C ALA A 49 10.24 5.82 14.38
N PHE A 50 9.24 4.97 14.15
CA PHE A 50 7.88 5.18 14.67
C PHE A 50 7.47 4.22 15.78
N LYS A 51 8.31 3.25 16.16
CA LYS A 51 7.96 2.21 17.15
C LYS A 51 7.48 2.74 18.51
N ASP A 52 8.01 3.90 18.93
CA ASP A 52 7.74 4.49 20.23
C ASP A 52 6.70 5.65 20.17
N ILE A 53 6.17 5.97 18.98
CA ILE A 53 5.16 7.00 18.81
C ILE A 53 3.78 6.42 19.13
N LYS A 54 3.20 6.87 20.24
CA LYS A 54 1.90 6.37 20.74
C LYS A 54 0.74 6.62 19.78
N GLU A 55 0.83 7.67 18.98
CA GLU A 55 -0.21 8.09 18.02
C GLU A 55 -0.19 7.28 16.72
N ILE A 56 0.80 6.41 16.54
CA ILE A 56 0.93 5.52 15.38
C ILE A 56 0.73 4.07 15.80
N GLU A 57 -0.04 3.33 15.03
CA GLU A 57 -0.11 1.88 15.11
C GLU A 57 0.51 1.28 13.85
N LEU A 58 1.61 0.55 14.02
CA LEU A 58 2.33 -0.10 12.93
C LEU A 58 1.70 -1.46 12.59
N ILE A 59 1.59 -1.74 11.30
CA ILE A 59 1.14 -3.06 10.83
C ILE A 59 2.28 -4.06 10.97
N LYS A 60 2.05 -5.11 11.75
CA LYS A 60 3.05 -6.16 12.00
C LYS A 60 3.04 -7.17 10.85
N VAL A 61 4.20 -7.34 10.22
CA VAL A 61 4.43 -8.38 9.23
C VAL A 61 5.06 -9.59 9.94
N PRO A 62 4.50 -10.81 9.81
CA PRO A 62 5.09 -12.01 10.40
C PRO A 62 6.50 -12.28 9.85
N SER A 63 7.41 -12.76 10.69
CA SER A 63 8.84 -12.96 10.34
C SER A 63 9.09 -13.99 9.23
N TYR A 64 8.13 -14.86 8.96
CA TYR A 64 8.21 -15.86 7.88
C TYR A 64 7.75 -15.32 6.51
N ILE A 65 7.35 -14.03 6.43
CA ILE A 65 6.89 -13.39 5.19
C ILE A 65 7.94 -12.39 4.72
N THR A 66 8.39 -12.52 3.46
CA THR A 66 9.09 -11.45 2.76
C THR A 66 8.05 -10.54 2.11
N HIS A 67 7.84 -9.36 2.69
CA HIS A 67 6.81 -8.44 2.20
C HIS A 67 7.33 -7.59 1.04
N GLY A 68 6.53 -7.39 0.01
CA GLY A 68 6.91 -6.59 -1.16
C GLY A 68 6.81 -5.08 -0.96
N TYR A 69 6.20 -4.62 0.11
CA TYR A 69 5.99 -3.21 0.47
C TYR A 69 5.65 -2.31 -0.73
N TRP A 70 4.62 -2.71 -1.48
CA TRP A 70 4.05 -1.87 -2.52
C TRP A 70 3.56 -0.52 -1.97
N LYS A 71 3.03 -0.55 -0.75
CA LYS A 71 2.70 0.60 0.08
C LYS A 71 3.22 0.37 1.50
N TYR A 72 3.45 1.45 2.24
CA TYR A 72 3.79 1.40 3.66
C TYR A 72 2.68 2.07 4.46
N PRO A 73 1.63 1.33 4.85
CA PRO A 73 0.52 1.87 5.63
C PRO A 73 0.87 1.99 7.12
N ILE A 74 0.42 3.08 7.73
CA ILE A 74 0.35 3.29 9.18
C ILE A 74 -1.07 3.66 9.57
N LEU A 75 -1.47 3.33 10.79
CA LEU A 75 -2.77 3.69 11.32
C LEU A 75 -2.61 4.82 12.35
N LEU A 76 -3.31 5.92 12.12
CA LEU A 76 -3.27 7.11 12.97
C LEU A 76 -4.31 7.00 14.09
N LYS A 77 -3.99 7.48 15.30
CA LYS A 77 -4.95 7.52 16.42
C LYS A 77 -5.58 8.90 16.58
N LYS A 78 -4.85 9.96 16.23
CA LYS A 78 -5.25 11.36 16.46
C LYS A 78 -5.96 11.99 15.26
N TYR A 79 -5.63 11.58 14.04
CA TYR A 79 -6.13 12.16 12.79
C TYR A 79 -6.86 11.14 11.95
N THR A 80 -7.80 11.61 11.14
CA THR A 80 -8.21 10.86 9.95
C THR A 80 -7.10 10.89 8.88
N ALA A 81 -7.12 9.93 7.97
CA ALA A 81 -6.18 9.92 6.86
C ALA A 81 -6.19 11.23 6.07
N LYS A 82 -7.38 11.74 5.76
CA LYS A 82 -7.55 12.97 4.98
C LYS A 82 -6.96 14.21 5.68
N GLU A 83 -7.21 14.37 6.98
CA GLU A 83 -6.64 15.50 7.76
C GLU A 83 -5.13 15.45 7.75
N PHE A 84 -4.55 14.29 8.00
CA PHE A 84 -3.10 14.15 8.06
C PHE A 84 -2.43 14.24 6.69
N GLN A 85 -3.07 13.76 5.62
CA GLN A 85 -2.61 13.97 4.24
C GLN A 85 -2.57 15.46 3.89
N THR A 86 -3.63 16.21 4.22
CA THR A 86 -3.69 17.65 3.98
C THR A 86 -2.58 18.36 4.74
N LEU A 87 -2.40 18.05 6.02
CA LEU A 87 -1.36 18.60 6.86
C LEU A 87 0.05 18.35 6.30
N LEU A 88 0.36 17.10 5.95
CA LEU A 88 1.66 16.75 5.38
C LEU A 88 1.90 17.42 4.02
N LYS A 89 0.86 17.56 3.21
CA LYS A 89 0.96 18.22 1.91
C LYS A 89 1.19 19.73 2.05
N GLU A 90 0.37 20.41 2.86
CA GLU A 90 0.43 21.87 2.97
C GLU A 90 1.68 22.34 3.71
N LYS A 91 2.05 21.66 4.80
CA LYS A 91 3.16 22.11 5.65
C LYS A 91 4.52 21.60 5.18
N TYR A 92 4.59 20.41 4.62
CA TYR A 92 5.85 19.73 4.30
C TYR A 92 6.00 19.39 2.82
N ASN A 93 4.98 19.64 1.99
CA ASN A 93 4.94 19.25 0.59
C ASN A 93 5.19 17.74 0.37
N ILE A 94 4.70 16.90 1.31
CA ILE A 94 4.78 15.45 1.22
C ILE A 94 3.46 14.89 0.70
N ASP A 95 3.51 14.19 -0.44
CA ASP A 95 2.37 13.45 -0.98
C ASP A 95 2.28 12.07 -0.33
N THR A 96 1.07 11.73 0.11
CA THR A 96 0.78 10.44 0.75
C THR A 96 -0.47 9.83 0.12
N GLY A 97 -0.70 8.55 0.36
CA GLY A 97 -1.87 7.83 -0.18
C GLY A 97 -2.67 7.12 0.90
N THR A 98 -3.69 6.39 0.45
CA THR A 98 -4.42 5.39 1.24
C THR A 98 -4.44 4.07 0.47
N VAL A 99 -4.83 2.96 1.11
CA VAL A 99 -4.97 1.69 0.39
C VAL A 99 -6.24 1.74 -0.45
N TYR A 100 -7.41 1.74 0.19
CA TYR A 100 -8.71 1.82 -0.49
C TYR A 100 -9.72 2.57 0.38
N TYR A 101 -9.81 3.89 0.21
CA TYR A 101 -10.80 4.71 0.92
C TYR A 101 -11.65 5.50 -0.07
N PRO A 102 -12.99 5.52 0.05
CA PRO A 102 -13.84 4.78 1.00
C PRO A 102 -13.69 3.25 0.88
N PRO A 103 -14.04 2.48 1.95
CA PRO A 103 -14.06 1.02 1.89
C PRO A 103 -14.85 0.50 0.69
N VAL A 104 -14.44 -0.63 0.11
CA VAL A 104 -15.02 -1.15 -1.15
C VAL A 104 -16.53 -1.30 -1.08
N HIS A 105 -17.07 -1.81 0.04
CA HIS A 105 -18.52 -1.98 0.23
C HIS A 105 -19.29 -0.66 0.26
N LEU A 106 -18.63 0.47 0.59
CA LEU A 106 -19.24 1.81 0.60
C LEU A 106 -19.08 2.56 -0.73
N GLN A 107 -18.44 1.97 -1.73
CA GLN A 107 -18.37 2.55 -3.08
C GLN A 107 -19.77 2.55 -3.73
N PRO A 108 -20.13 3.57 -4.52
CA PRO A 108 -21.48 3.70 -5.10
C PRO A 108 -21.99 2.43 -5.77
N TYR A 109 -21.18 1.82 -6.62
CA TYR A 109 -21.53 0.59 -7.32
C TYR A 109 -21.99 -0.53 -6.37
N TYR A 110 -21.27 -0.75 -5.28
CA TYR A 110 -21.58 -1.84 -4.34
C TYR A 110 -22.79 -1.51 -3.46
N LYS A 111 -22.94 -0.25 -3.07
CA LYS A 111 -24.13 0.19 -2.34
C LYS A 111 -25.40 0.03 -3.18
N GLU A 112 -25.39 0.48 -4.42
CA GLU A 112 -26.55 0.47 -5.31
C GLU A 112 -26.94 -0.95 -5.77
N ASN A 113 -25.95 -1.80 -6.07
CA ASN A 113 -26.23 -3.13 -6.64
C ASN A 113 -26.35 -4.25 -5.61
N TYR A 114 -25.79 -4.08 -4.41
CA TYR A 114 -25.74 -5.13 -3.38
C TYR A 114 -26.31 -4.72 -2.04
N GLY A 115 -26.75 -3.47 -1.89
CA GLY A 115 -27.39 -2.98 -0.66
C GLY A 115 -26.43 -2.86 0.53
N TYR A 116 -25.14 -2.68 0.27
CA TYR A 116 -24.18 -2.46 1.36
C TYR A 116 -24.36 -1.08 1.99
N GLU A 117 -24.26 -1.04 3.32
CA GLU A 117 -24.44 0.18 4.12
C GLU A 117 -23.28 0.34 5.12
N GLU A 118 -23.16 1.55 5.65
CA GLU A 118 -22.25 1.86 6.74
C GLU A 118 -22.58 1.03 7.99
N GLY A 119 -21.54 0.56 8.69
CA GLY A 119 -21.66 -0.31 9.85
C GLY A 119 -21.64 -1.81 9.52
N MET A 120 -21.77 -2.22 8.26
CA MET A 120 -21.72 -3.64 7.89
C MET A 120 -20.33 -4.24 7.98
N MET A 121 -19.27 -3.41 7.82
CA MET A 121 -17.87 -3.83 7.90
C MET A 121 -17.09 -2.95 8.89
N PRO A 122 -17.46 -2.99 10.20
CA PRO A 122 -16.98 -2.00 11.18
C PRO A 122 -15.45 -1.99 11.35
N SER A 123 -14.79 -3.13 11.20
CA SER A 123 -13.32 -3.20 11.26
C SER A 123 -12.65 -2.48 10.09
N SER A 124 -13.16 -2.67 8.87
CA SER A 124 -12.64 -1.99 7.69
C SER A 124 -12.91 -0.49 7.74
N GLU A 125 -14.11 -0.10 8.10
CA GLU A 125 -14.54 1.29 8.20
C GLU A 125 -13.69 2.04 9.23
N LYS A 126 -13.52 1.47 10.44
CA LYS A 126 -12.71 2.05 11.51
C LYS A 126 -11.24 2.21 11.13
N ASN A 127 -10.66 1.24 10.42
CA ASN A 127 -9.24 1.26 10.13
C ASN A 127 -8.92 2.10 8.87
N LEU A 128 -9.71 1.98 7.80
CA LEU A 128 -9.41 2.70 6.56
C LEU A 128 -9.59 4.22 6.64
N ILE A 129 -10.44 4.71 7.55
CA ILE A 129 -10.60 6.16 7.76
C ILE A 129 -9.34 6.83 8.36
N ARG A 130 -8.51 6.05 9.05
CA ARG A 130 -7.29 6.49 9.76
C ARG A 130 -6.00 5.93 9.16
N GLU A 131 -6.10 5.21 8.03
CA GLU A 131 -4.97 4.56 7.37
C GLU A 131 -4.36 5.50 6.35
N ILE A 132 -3.06 5.76 6.47
CA ILE A 132 -2.28 6.56 5.53
C ILE A 132 -1.06 5.76 5.06
N CYS A 133 -0.76 5.83 3.76
CA CYS A 133 0.43 5.23 3.18
C CYS A 133 1.52 6.29 3.00
N LEU A 134 2.65 6.08 3.66
CA LEU A 134 3.84 6.91 3.52
C LEU A 134 4.59 6.61 2.21
N PRO A 135 5.36 7.57 1.68
CA PRO A 135 6.15 7.37 0.47
C PRO A 135 7.10 6.18 0.60
N ILE A 136 6.99 5.22 -0.32
CA ILE A 136 7.88 4.07 -0.41
C ILE A 136 8.11 3.69 -1.88
N PHE A 137 9.28 4.05 -2.41
CA PHE A 137 9.71 3.72 -3.77
C PHE A 137 11.22 3.50 -3.79
N VAL A 138 11.68 2.74 -4.77
CA VAL A 138 13.06 2.21 -4.79
C VAL A 138 14.11 3.32 -4.82
N ASP A 139 13.83 4.40 -5.53
CA ASP A 139 14.77 5.50 -5.75
C ASP A 139 14.69 6.62 -4.68
N ILE A 140 13.91 6.43 -3.60
CA ILE A 140 13.87 7.40 -2.50
C ILE A 140 15.26 7.51 -1.85
N THR A 141 15.78 8.73 -1.76
CA THR A 141 17.07 8.97 -1.10
C THR A 141 16.92 8.90 0.43
N ASP A 142 18.01 8.65 1.12
CA ASP A 142 18.00 8.64 2.59
C ASP A 142 17.66 10.02 3.17
N GLU A 143 18.01 11.10 2.47
CA GLU A 143 17.62 12.47 2.85
C GLU A 143 16.11 12.67 2.74
N GLN A 144 15.50 12.24 1.64
CA GLN A 144 14.05 12.29 1.46
C GLN A 144 13.32 11.43 2.48
N LEU A 145 13.82 10.21 2.74
CA LEU A 145 13.26 9.32 3.73
C LEU A 145 13.31 9.92 5.13
N ASN A 146 14.46 10.48 5.52
CA ASN A 146 14.61 11.14 6.81
C ASN A 146 13.72 12.38 6.91
N TYR A 147 13.57 13.14 5.84
CA TYR A 147 12.64 14.28 5.80
C TYR A 147 11.20 13.86 6.08
N VAL A 148 10.73 12.76 5.46
CA VAL A 148 9.40 12.22 5.74
C VAL A 148 9.27 11.78 7.20
N ILE A 149 10.28 11.06 7.73
CA ILE A 149 10.29 10.58 9.11
C ILE A 149 10.17 11.75 10.10
N GLU A 150 11.03 12.75 9.95
CA GLU A 150 11.06 13.91 10.88
C GLU A 150 9.77 14.75 10.77
N SER A 151 9.22 14.90 9.57
CA SER A 151 7.95 15.61 9.38
C SER A 151 6.78 14.89 10.08
N VAL A 152 6.71 13.55 9.98
CA VAL A 152 5.68 12.75 10.66
C VAL A 152 5.86 12.82 12.18
N LYS A 153 7.09 12.71 12.67
CA LYS A 153 7.40 12.84 14.11
C LYS A 153 6.99 14.21 14.66
N ALA A 154 7.28 15.29 13.95
CA ALA A 154 6.97 16.65 14.39
C ALA A 154 5.47 16.87 14.64
N GLU A 155 4.60 16.09 13.97
CA GLU A 155 3.15 16.23 14.11
C GLU A 155 2.51 15.21 15.08
N LEU A 156 3.23 14.12 15.39
CA LEU A 156 2.67 13.00 16.17
C LEU A 156 3.44 12.68 17.46
N SER A 157 4.50 13.40 17.77
CA SER A 157 5.27 13.22 19.01
C SER A 157 4.77 14.05 20.16
#